data_7f3052e62e966ac045af3478b1cb2f8e
#
_entry.id   7f3052e62e966ac045af3478b1cb2f8e
#
_cell.length_a   1.000
_cell.length_b   1.000
_cell.length_c   1.000
_cell.angle_alpha   90.00
_cell.angle_beta   90.00
_cell.angle_gamma   90.00
#
_symmetry.space_group_name_H-M   'P 1'
#
loop_
_entity.id
_entity.type
_entity.pdbx_description
1 polymer ?
#
loop_
_entity_poly.entity_id
_entity_poly.type
_entity_poly.pdbx_seq_one_letter_code
_entity_poly.pdbx_strand_id
1 'polypeptide(L)'
;MELASGARYVSLPCLEAVMVRGRLTMNAAQRALFEAVGRSGKLIFSTGGDTISANLVGVFTVRRHGKEDRLDVDDGTHHVHVKWRRVARAEIGTSGGEGLLTFWNGNDLLFELFRPAGSFPAEVEALVGELMAPS
;
A
#
# COMPACT_ATOMS: atom_id res chain seq x y z
N MET A 1 19.13 9.04 15.50
CA MET A 1 19.61 8.81 15.79
C MET A 1 19.72 8.31 15.69
N GLU A 2 19.32 8.28 15.13
CA GLU A 2 19.70 8.02 15.28
C GLU A 2 19.74 7.65 15.09
N LEU A 3 19.50 7.59 14.75
CA LEU A 3 19.88 7.35 14.89
C LEU A 3 20.05 6.72 14.74
N ALA A 4 19.85 6.51 14.63
CA ALA A 4 20.24 6.00 14.69
C ALA A 4 20.21 5.44 14.44
N SER A 5 19.99 5.20 14.34
CA SER A 5 20.11 4.79 14.29
C SER A 5 20.22 4.97 14.20
N GLY A 6 19.97 5.15 14.14
CA GLY A 6 20.14 5.36 14.23
C GLY A 6 20.04 6.15 14.21
N ALA A 7 19.90 6.52 14.25
CA ALA A 7 19.85 7.23 14.35
C ALA A 7 19.64 7.94 14.54
N ARG A 8 19.46 8.51 14.76
CA ARG A 8 19.05 9.19 15.11
C ARG A 8 18.61 10.05 15.40
N TYR A 9 18.84 10.29 15.92
CA TYR A 9 18.21 11.39 15.82
C TYR A 9 18.31 12.58 16.53
N VAL A 10 19.08 13.51 16.20
CA VAL A 10 18.61 14.75 16.68
C VAL A 10 17.31 15.05 16.08
N SER A 11 16.41 15.20 16.89
CA SER A 11 15.10 15.51 16.47
C SER A 11 15.01 16.97 16.12
N LEU A 12 14.60 17.22 14.88
CA LEU A 12 14.16 18.54 14.46
C LEU A 12 12.64 18.44 14.33
N PRO A 13 11.90 18.82 15.36
CA PRO A 13 10.48 18.48 15.43
C PRO A 13 9.67 18.88 14.20
N CYS A 14 9.95 20.07 13.64
CA CYS A 14 9.22 20.52 12.45
C CYS A 14 9.55 19.66 11.25
N LEU A 15 10.81 19.33 11.05
CA LEU A 15 11.24 18.49 9.93
C LEU A 15 10.69 17.09 10.08
N GLU A 16 10.75 16.53 11.28
CA GLU A 16 10.20 15.21 11.53
C GLU A 16 8.72 15.15 11.26
N ALA A 17 7.96 16.16 11.67
CA ALA A 17 6.53 16.19 11.44
C ALA A 17 6.23 16.20 9.95
N VAL A 18 6.96 16.98 9.15
CA VAL A 18 6.78 17.03 7.72
C VAL A 18 7.13 15.69 7.09
N MET A 19 8.23 15.07 7.52
CA MET A 19 8.64 13.77 6.97
C MET A 19 7.63 12.67 7.32
N VAL A 20 7.13 12.66 8.54
CA VAL A 20 6.11 11.68 8.95
C VAL A 20 4.86 11.85 8.12
N ARG A 21 4.42 13.10 7.93
CA ARG A 21 3.26 13.40 7.11
C ARG A 21 3.44 12.90 5.68
N GLY A 22 4.62 13.16 5.08
CA GLY A 22 4.93 12.70 3.74
C GLY A 22 5.00 11.19 3.62
N ARG A 23 5.31 10.47 4.71
CA ARG A 23 5.34 9.01 4.72
C ARG A 23 3.96 8.41 4.78
N LEU A 24 3.00 9.12 5.38
CA LEU A 24 1.68 8.59 5.71
C LEU A 24 0.62 9.01 4.70
N THR A 25 0.96 9.84 3.72
CA THR A 25 0.01 10.27 2.71
C THR A 25 0.35 9.70 1.35
N MET A 26 -0.68 9.32 0.61
CA MET A 26 -0.54 8.84 -0.76
C MET A 26 -0.22 9.99 -1.70
N ASN A 27 0.61 9.72 -2.72
CA ASN A 27 0.69 10.61 -3.87
C ASN A 27 -0.53 10.36 -4.78
N ALA A 28 -0.67 11.18 -5.84
CA ALA A 28 -1.84 11.09 -6.71
C ALA A 28 -1.95 9.74 -7.42
N ALA A 29 -0.82 9.19 -7.87
CA ALA A 29 -0.82 7.90 -8.56
C ALA A 29 -1.22 6.76 -7.62
N GLN A 30 -0.70 6.78 -6.40
CA GLN A 30 -1.06 5.78 -5.39
C GLN A 30 -2.54 5.87 -5.05
N ARG A 31 -3.06 7.08 -4.86
CA ARG A 31 -4.46 7.27 -4.52
C ARG A 31 -5.37 6.75 -5.63
N ALA A 32 -5.08 7.08 -6.88
CA ALA A 32 -5.89 6.60 -8.01
C ALA A 32 -5.89 5.08 -8.07
N LEU A 33 -4.72 4.46 -7.90
CA LEU A 33 -4.60 3.00 -7.94
C LEU A 33 -5.40 2.36 -6.81
N PHE A 34 -5.24 2.83 -5.58
CA PHE A 34 -5.90 2.17 -4.45
C PHE A 34 -7.39 2.46 -4.39
N GLU A 35 -7.86 3.56 -4.96
CA GLU A 35 -9.29 3.78 -5.13
C GLU A 35 -9.88 2.79 -6.13
N ALA A 36 -9.18 2.54 -7.24
CA ALA A 36 -9.63 1.54 -8.22
C ALA A 36 -9.57 0.13 -7.63
N VAL A 37 -8.54 -0.17 -6.86
CA VAL A 37 -8.42 -1.44 -6.14
C VAL A 37 -9.61 -1.63 -5.20
N GLY A 38 -10.02 -0.57 -4.51
CA GLY A 38 -11.18 -0.63 -3.62
C GLY A 38 -12.48 -0.94 -4.34
N ARG A 39 -12.58 -0.57 -5.62
CA ARG A 39 -13.76 -0.89 -6.43
C ARG A 39 -13.72 -2.30 -7.03
N SER A 40 -12.64 -3.03 -6.80
CA SER A 40 -12.45 -4.36 -7.41
C SER A 40 -13.13 -5.48 -6.64
N GLY A 41 -13.86 -5.17 -5.57
CA GLY A 41 -14.57 -6.14 -4.76
C GLY A 41 -13.73 -6.67 -3.61
N LYS A 42 -14.05 -7.88 -3.18
CA LYS A 42 -13.40 -8.49 -2.02
C LYS A 42 -11.97 -8.88 -2.36
N LEU A 43 -11.05 -8.52 -1.47
CA LEU A 43 -9.62 -8.77 -1.65
C LEU A 43 -9.02 -9.39 -0.40
N ILE A 44 -7.84 -9.99 -0.57
CA ILE A 44 -7.03 -10.49 0.53
C ILE A 44 -5.75 -9.65 0.56
N PHE A 45 -5.54 -8.92 1.65
CA PHE A 45 -4.29 -8.21 1.90
C PHE A 45 -3.36 -9.15 2.66
N SER A 46 -2.19 -9.40 2.11
CA SER A 46 -1.24 -10.36 2.68
C SER A 46 0.09 -9.66 2.93
N THR A 47 0.64 -9.86 4.12
CA THR A 47 1.95 -9.35 4.47
C THR A 47 2.68 -10.39 5.30
N GLY A 48 4.02 -10.33 5.28
CA GLY A 48 4.85 -11.24 6.06
C GLY A 48 5.93 -11.86 5.20
N GLY A 49 6.67 -12.76 5.79
CA GLY A 49 7.79 -13.45 5.15
C GLY A 49 7.68 -14.94 5.30
N ASP A 50 8.83 -15.62 5.23
CA ASP A 50 8.88 -17.08 5.25
C ASP A 50 8.43 -17.66 6.58
N THR A 51 8.60 -16.94 7.67
CA THR A 51 8.32 -17.47 9.01
C THR A 51 6.89 -17.18 9.44
N ILE A 52 6.42 -15.97 9.19
CA ILE A 52 5.08 -15.52 9.62
C ILE A 52 4.43 -14.76 8.49
N SER A 53 3.15 -15.00 8.27
CA SER A 53 2.36 -14.20 7.36
C SER A 53 1.02 -13.87 8.00
N ALA A 54 0.43 -12.76 7.58
CA ALA A 54 -0.87 -12.33 8.06
C ALA A 54 -1.72 -11.91 6.88
N ASN A 55 -2.99 -12.28 6.92
CA ASN A 55 -3.94 -11.97 5.86
C ASN A 55 -5.13 -11.22 6.43
N LEU A 56 -5.62 -10.24 5.68
CA LEU A 56 -6.82 -9.49 6.04
C LEU A 56 -7.75 -9.50 4.84
N VAL A 57 -8.96 -10.02 5.03
CA VAL A 57 -9.91 -10.25 3.94
C VAL A 57 -11.07 -9.28 4.03
N GLY A 58 -11.42 -8.63 2.95
CA GLY A 58 -12.57 -7.74 2.91
C GLY A 58 -12.55 -6.79 1.73
N VAL A 59 -13.39 -5.77 1.80
CA VAL A 59 -13.47 -4.69 0.83
C VAL A 59 -12.64 -3.53 1.37
N PHE A 60 -11.70 -3.05 0.59
CA PHE A 60 -10.75 -2.01 1.00
C PHE A 60 -11.20 -0.65 0.49
N THR A 61 -11.10 0.36 1.35
CA THR A 61 -11.47 1.73 1.01
C THR A 61 -10.38 2.67 1.51
N VAL A 62 -9.94 3.58 0.64
CA VAL A 62 -8.98 4.62 1.02
C VAL A 62 -9.70 5.65 1.87
N ARG A 63 -9.17 5.93 3.06
CA ARG A 63 -9.73 6.97 3.92
C ARG A 63 -8.65 7.82 4.55
N ARG A 64 -8.93 9.12 4.65
CA ARG A 64 -8.07 10.05 5.35
C ARG A 64 -8.48 10.09 6.83
N HIS A 65 -7.51 9.84 7.70
CA HIS A 65 -7.68 9.94 9.15
C HIS A 65 -6.63 10.89 9.68
N GLY A 66 -7.04 12.11 9.98
CA GLY A 66 -6.10 13.16 10.36
C GLY A 66 -5.12 13.45 9.23
N LYS A 67 -3.86 13.15 9.45
CA LYS A 67 -2.79 13.40 8.48
C LYS A 67 -2.34 12.12 7.78
N GLU A 68 -3.11 11.08 7.88
CA GLU A 68 -2.75 9.76 7.37
C GLU A 68 -3.80 9.28 6.36
N ASP A 69 -3.32 8.73 5.23
CA ASP A 69 -4.16 7.94 4.33
C ASP A 69 -4.00 6.49 4.71
N ARG A 70 -5.09 5.81 4.99
CA ARG A 70 -5.02 4.41 5.34
C ARG A 70 -6.07 3.62 4.57
N LEU A 71 -5.92 2.30 4.60
CA LEU A 71 -6.89 1.40 3.99
C LEU A 71 -7.82 0.91 5.08
N ASP A 72 -9.08 1.29 4.99
CA ASP A 72 -10.11 0.74 5.85
C ASP A 72 -10.65 -0.54 5.21
N VAL A 73 -10.92 -1.54 6.03
CA VAL A 73 -11.44 -2.83 5.60
C VAL A 73 -12.84 -2.97 6.15
N ASP A 74 -13.79 -3.29 5.26
CA ASP A 74 -15.20 -3.50 5.62
C ASP A 74 -15.74 -2.32 6.43
N ASP A 75 -15.67 -1.12 5.84
CA ASP A 75 -16.16 0.14 6.41
C ASP A 75 -15.51 0.52 7.74
N GLY A 76 -14.25 0.11 7.93
CA GLY A 76 -13.49 0.53 9.09
C GLY A 76 -13.52 -0.45 10.26
N THR A 77 -14.11 -1.63 10.07
CA THR A 77 -14.04 -2.69 11.08
C THR A 77 -12.57 -3.00 11.39
N HIS A 78 -11.75 -3.00 10.35
CA HIS A 78 -10.30 -3.14 10.46
C HIS A 78 -9.65 -2.07 9.60
N HIS A 79 -8.36 -1.83 9.81
CA HIS A 79 -7.64 -0.90 8.95
C HIS A 79 -6.17 -1.28 8.87
N VAL A 80 -5.53 -0.80 7.81
CA VAL A 80 -4.12 -1.04 7.54
C VAL A 80 -3.41 0.31 7.44
N HIS A 81 -2.33 0.45 8.18
CA HIS A 81 -1.46 1.62 8.09
C HIS A 81 -0.33 1.31 7.14
N VAL A 82 -0.10 2.16 6.16
CA VAL A 82 0.94 1.97 5.17
C VAL A 82 1.83 3.21 5.15
N LYS A 83 3.13 2.98 5.13
CA LYS A 83 4.09 4.07 4.89
C LYS A 83 4.20 4.26 3.38
N TRP A 84 3.32 5.08 2.84
CA TRP A 84 3.16 5.22 1.39
C TRP A 84 4.43 5.64 0.68
N ARG A 85 5.28 6.39 1.37
CA ARG A 85 6.56 6.80 0.78
C ARG A 85 7.43 5.62 0.38
N ARG A 86 7.26 4.48 1.03
CA ARG A 86 8.04 3.29 0.70
C ARG A 86 7.46 2.49 -0.47
N VAL A 87 6.22 2.74 -0.85
CA VAL A 87 5.58 2.00 -1.93
C VAL A 87 6.04 2.62 -3.26
N ALA A 88 7.07 2.03 -3.85
CA ALA A 88 7.75 2.61 -5.00
C ALA A 88 7.28 2.05 -6.33
N ARG A 89 6.88 0.78 -6.36
CA ARG A 89 6.39 0.18 -7.60
C ARG A 89 5.43 -0.96 -7.30
N ALA A 90 4.68 -1.35 -8.31
CA ALA A 90 3.75 -2.46 -8.20
C ALA A 90 3.88 -3.34 -9.44
N GLU A 91 3.56 -4.61 -9.28
CA GLU A 91 3.47 -5.57 -10.38
C GLU A 91 2.10 -6.21 -10.33
N ILE A 92 1.55 -6.50 -11.49
CA ILE A 92 0.21 -7.06 -11.61
C ILE A 92 0.27 -8.35 -12.43
N GLY A 93 -0.52 -9.34 -12.01
CA GLY A 93 -0.60 -10.62 -12.70
C GLY A 93 -1.64 -11.51 -12.09
N THR A 94 -1.40 -12.80 -12.17
CA THR A 94 -2.30 -13.81 -11.59
C THR A 94 -1.48 -14.87 -10.88
N SER A 95 -2.12 -15.53 -9.94
CA SER A 95 -1.52 -16.66 -9.23
C SER A 95 -2.65 -17.64 -8.89
N GLY A 96 -2.59 -18.86 -9.44
CA GLY A 96 -3.61 -19.86 -9.17
C GLY A 96 -5.01 -19.44 -9.57
N GLY A 97 -5.15 -18.64 -10.62
CA GLY A 97 -6.45 -18.14 -11.07
C GLY A 97 -6.93 -16.90 -10.37
N GLU A 98 -6.25 -16.46 -9.32
CA GLU A 98 -6.60 -15.21 -8.62
C GLU A 98 -5.80 -14.05 -9.18
N GLY A 99 -6.37 -12.86 -9.15
CA GLY A 99 -5.62 -11.65 -9.46
C GLY A 99 -4.59 -11.40 -8.37
N LEU A 100 -3.43 -10.86 -8.77
CA LEU A 100 -2.33 -10.61 -7.84
C LEU A 100 -1.72 -9.25 -8.13
N LEU A 101 -1.62 -8.43 -7.09
CA LEU A 101 -0.85 -7.20 -7.10
C LEU A 101 0.24 -7.32 -6.04
N THR A 102 1.48 -7.06 -6.41
CA THR A 102 2.59 -7.04 -5.47
C THR A 102 3.18 -5.64 -5.42
N PHE A 103 3.53 -5.20 -4.22
CA PHE A 103 4.03 -3.85 -3.99
C PHE A 103 5.44 -3.91 -3.41
N TRP A 104 6.34 -3.10 -3.98
CA TRP A 104 7.77 -3.23 -3.77
C TRP A 104 8.43 -1.91 -3.44
N ASN A 105 9.53 -2.00 -2.70
CA ASN A 105 10.54 -0.95 -2.61
C ASN A 105 11.87 -1.59 -2.98
N GLY A 106 12.38 -1.26 -4.18
CA GLY A 106 13.55 -1.96 -4.70
C GLY A 106 13.28 -3.45 -4.81
N ASN A 107 14.08 -4.26 -4.14
CA ASN A 107 13.90 -5.71 -4.11
C ASN A 107 13.11 -6.20 -2.88
N ASP A 108 12.64 -5.27 -2.06
CA ASP A 108 11.86 -5.63 -0.89
C ASP A 108 10.38 -5.71 -1.23
N LEU A 109 9.82 -6.90 -1.10
CA LEU A 109 8.38 -7.10 -1.21
C LEU A 109 7.72 -6.56 0.05
N LEU A 110 6.82 -5.60 -0.11
CA LEU A 110 6.17 -4.95 1.03
C LEU A 110 4.88 -5.65 1.43
N PHE A 111 4.00 -5.86 0.47
CA PHE A 111 2.74 -6.56 0.69
C PHE A 111 2.13 -6.96 -0.64
N GLU A 112 1.11 -7.82 -0.56
CA GLU A 112 0.41 -8.33 -1.73
C GLU A 112 -1.09 -8.19 -1.55
N LEU A 113 -1.79 -8.05 -2.68
CA LEU A 113 -3.24 -8.08 -2.72
C LEU A 113 -3.68 -9.17 -3.68
N PHE A 114 -4.54 -10.06 -3.20
CA PHE A 114 -5.12 -11.10 -4.04
C PHE A 114 -6.60 -10.79 -4.30
N ARG A 115 -7.02 -11.01 -5.54
CA ARG A 115 -8.44 -10.91 -5.90
C ARG A 115 -8.96 -12.30 -6.20
N PRO A 116 -9.69 -12.93 -5.26
CA PRO A 116 -10.16 -14.32 -5.45
C PRO A 116 -11.05 -14.51 -6.66
N ALA A 117 -11.80 -13.48 -7.07
CA ALA A 117 -12.71 -13.58 -8.21
C ALA A 117 -11.99 -13.68 -9.57
N GLY A 118 -10.68 -13.44 -9.61
CA GLY A 118 -9.90 -13.51 -10.85
C GLY A 118 -9.07 -12.27 -11.07
N SER A 119 -8.60 -12.10 -12.30
CA SER A 119 -7.74 -10.97 -12.66
C SER A 119 -8.33 -9.63 -12.23
N PHE A 120 -7.46 -8.70 -11.85
CA PHE A 120 -7.89 -7.33 -11.57
C PHE A 120 -8.44 -6.69 -12.85
N PRO A 121 -9.38 -5.74 -12.72
CA PRO A 121 -9.93 -5.04 -13.88
C PRO A 121 -8.85 -4.28 -14.65
N ALA A 122 -9.10 -4.03 -15.95
CA ALA A 122 -8.17 -3.32 -16.81
C ALA A 122 -7.83 -1.92 -16.27
N GLU A 123 -8.76 -1.28 -15.58
CA GLU A 123 -8.52 0.01 -14.94
C GLU A 123 -7.35 -0.06 -13.96
N VAL A 124 -7.30 -1.11 -13.16
CA VAL A 124 -6.21 -1.31 -12.20
C VAL A 124 -4.89 -1.52 -12.93
N GLU A 125 -4.90 -2.32 -13.97
CA GLU A 125 -3.69 -2.57 -14.75
C GLU A 125 -3.11 -1.28 -15.34
N ALA A 126 -3.97 -0.42 -15.89
CA ALA A 126 -3.53 0.86 -16.43
C ALA A 126 -2.92 1.76 -15.35
N LEU A 127 -3.52 1.77 -14.16
CA LEU A 127 -3.03 2.60 -13.07
C LEU A 127 -1.73 2.07 -12.46
N VAL A 128 -1.49 0.77 -12.52
CA VAL A 128 -0.19 0.19 -12.13
C VAL A 128 0.90 0.76 -13.05
N GLY A 129 0.62 0.86 -14.35
CA GLY A 129 1.56 1.46 -15.29
C GLY A 129 1.88 2.90 -14.95
N GLU A 130 0.89 3.68 -14.53
CA GLU A 130 1.11 5.07 -14.12
C GLU A 130 1.92 5.18 -12.83
N LEU A 131 1.72 4.28 -11.89
CA LEU A 131 2.50 4.27 -10.66
C LEU A 131 3.99 4.10 -10.96
N MET A 132 4.31 3.30 -11.95
CA MET A 132 5.68 2.99 -12.32
C MET A 132 6.29 4.01 -13.27
N ALA A 133 5.51 4.94 -13.81
CA ALA A 133 6.02 5.93 -14.72
C ALA A 133 6.96 6.91 -14.00
N PRO A 134 8.04 7.36 -14.65
CA PRO A 134 8.89 8.39 -14.04
C PRO A 134 8.08 9.68 -13.87
N SER A 135 8.28 10.31 -12.75
CA SER A 135 7.61 11.58 -12.45
C SER A 135 8.41 12.78 -12.92
#